data_ce92469233a93e1947ef6510540b0e71
#
_entry.id   ce92469233a93e1947ef6510540b0e71
#
_cell.length_a   1.000
_cell.length_b   1.000
_cell.length_c   1.000
_cell.angle_alpha   90.00
_cell.angle_beta   90.00
_cell.angle_gamma   90.00
#
_symmetry.space_group_name_H-M   'P 1'
#
loop_
_entity.id
_entity.type
_entity.pdbx_description
1 polymer ?
#
loop_
_entity_poly.entity_id
_entity_poly.type
_entity_poly.pdbx_seq_one_letter_code
_entity_poly.pdbx_strand_id
1 'polypeptide(L)'
;NVVANGVNLNKFIGMERDYTFRRKFAMDNEKIILFMGRLVNEKGVQHLIAAMPKILAGYHDAKLIIAGKGGMIDELKAQANALGLGSKVYFAGYLGGKDVEKMYKAADISVFPSTYEPFGIVALEAMLAGVPTVVSDVGGLNEIVEHEVDGMKSYAGNPNSLADSIVSLLLNFW
;
A
#
# COMPACT_ATOMS: atom_id res chain seq x y z
N ASN A 1 -11.23 30.88 -1.29
CA ASN A 1 -11.61 29.69 -0.51
C ASN A 1 -10.88 28.47 -1.11
N VAL A 2 -9.97 27.91 -0.35
CA VAL A 2 -9.35 26.60 -0.69
C VAL A 2 -10.34 25.53 -0.22
N VAL A 3 -10.84 24.71 -1.14
CA VAL A 3 -11.67 23.54 -0.82
C VAL A 3 -10.75 22.32 -0.94
N ALA A 4 -10.51 21.65 0.17
CA ALA A 4 -9.77 20.39 0.17
C ALA A 4 -10.57 19.31 -0.58
N ASN A 5 -9.89 18.49 -1.38
CA ASN A 5 -10.50 17.32 -1.98
C ASN A 5 -10.95 16.37 -0.85
N GLY A 6 -12.22 15.95 -0.90
CA GLY A 6 -12.79 15.05 0.11
C GLY A 6 -12.98 13.63 -0.40
N VAL A 7 -13.14 12.71 0.53
CA VAL A 7 -13.52 11.31 0.26
C VAL A 7 -14.92 11.04 0.79
N ASN A 8 -15.63 10.08 0.17
CA ASN A 8 -16.95 9.69 0.64
C ASN A 8 -16.83 8.88 1.93
N LEU A 9 -17.19 9.51 3.05
CA LEU A 9 -17.10 8.91 4.39
C LEU A 9 -17.95 7.64 4.54
N ASN A 10 -19.00 7.48 3.74
CA ASN A 10 -19.92 6.35 3.84
C ASN A 10 -19.45 5.12 3.05
N LYS A 11 -18.34 5.22 2.32
CA LYS A 11 -17.87 4.19 1.38
C LYS A 11 -17.64 2.83 2.05
N PHE A 12 -17.20 2.82 3.31
CA PHE A 12 -16.81 1.60 4.04
C PHE A 12 -17.72 1.26 5.21
N ILE A 13 -18.82 2.02 5.43
CA ILE A 13 -19.73 1.79 6.55
C ILE A 13 -20.38 0.40 6.44
N GLY A 14 -20.32 -0.39 7.52
CA GLY A 14 -20.89 -1.74 7.58
C GLY A 14 -20.18 -2.78 6.72
N MET A 15 -19.03 -2.43 6.11
CA MET A 15 -18.27 -3.37 5.29
C MET A 15 -17.28 -4.16 6.14
N GLU A 16 -17.46 -5.46 6.21
CA GLU A 16 -16.53 -6.39 6.84
C GLU A 16 -15.49 -6.92 5.87
N ARG A 17 -14.43 -7.56 6.41
CA ARG A 17 -13.39 -8.22 5.61
C ARG A 17 -13.98 -9.47 4.94
N ASP A 18 -13.95 -9.50 3.61
CA ASP A 18 -14.33 -10.66 2.80
C ASP A 18 -13.15 -11.63 2.67
N TYR A 19 -13.12 -12.66 3.51
CA TYR A 19 -12.05 -13.66 3.52
C TYR A 19 -12.02 -14.51 2.24
N THR A 20 -13.15 -14.74 1.58
CA THR A 20 -13.20 -15.46 0.30
C THR A 20 -12.53 -14.63 -0.80
N PHE A 21 -12.78 -13.32 -0.81
CA PHE A 21 -12.10 -12.40 -1.73
C PHE A 21 -10.60 -12.33 -1.42
N ARG A 22 -10.23 -12.20 -0.13
CA ARG A 22 -8.83 -12.10 0.32
C ARG A 22 -7.99 -13.30 -0.11
N ARG A 23 -8.54 -14.53 0.01
CA ARG A 23 -7.85 -15.79 -0.34
C ARG A 23 -7.50 -15.93 -1.82
N LYS A 24 -8.04 -15.08 -2.70
CA LYS A 24 -7.61 -14.98 -4.10
C LYS A 24 -6.19 -14.43 -4.24
N PHE A 25 -5.69 -13.71 -3.22
CA PHE A 25 -4.44 -12.95 -3.28
C PHE A 25 -3.39 -13.43 -2.28
N ALA A 26 -3.78 -13.91 -1.11
CA ALA A 26 -2.88 -14.31 -0.04
C ALA A 26 -3.43 -15.50 0.75
N MET A 27 -2.54 -16.27 1.35
CA MET A 27 -2.89 -17.30 2.33
C MET A 27 -3.35 -16.66 3.65
N ASP A 28 -4.04 -17.42 4.50
CA ASP A 28 -4.61 -16.89 5.74
C ASP A 28 -3.56 -16.41 6.75
N ASN A 29 -2.36 -17.01 6.73
CA ASN A 29 -1.22 -16.60 7.56
C ASN A 29 -0.43 -15.43 6.98
N GLU A 30 -0.59 -15.09 5.69
CA GLU A 30 0.14 -13.99 5.08
C GLU A 30 -0.51 -12.64 5.41
N LYS A 31 0.32 -11.62 5.66
CA LYS A 31 -0.10 -10.23 5.80
C LYS A 31 -0.03 -9.52 4.46
N ILE A 32 -1.14 -8.93 4.04
CA ILE A 32 -1.23 -8.19 2.78
C ILE A 32 -0.72 -6.77 2.98
N ILE A 33 0.37 -6.44 2.29
CA ILE A 33 0.84 -5.08 2.05
C ILE A 33 0.24 -4.65 0.72
N LEU A 34 -0.64 -3.65 0.73
CA LEU A 34 -1.35 -3.19 -0.46
C LEU A 34 -0.76 -1.88 -0.99
N PHE A 35 -0.41 -1.88 -2.26
CA PHE A 35 -0.32 -0.67 -3.06
C PHE A 35 -1.51 -0.60 -4.01
N MET A 36 -2.19 0.54 -4.08
CA MET A 36 -3.24 0.80 -5.06
C MET A 36 -3.05 2.15 -5.72
N GLY A 37 -2.90 2.15 -7.06
CA GLY A 37 -2.71 3.38 -7.81
C GLY A 37 -2.18 3.17 -9.23
N ARG A 38 -1.86 4.27 -9.91
CA ARG A 38 -1.22 4.24 -11.22
C ARG A 38 0.21 3.70 -11.11
N LEU A 39 0.64 2.88 -12.07
CA LEU A 39 2.00 2.33 -12.13
C LEU A 39 2.87 3.26 -12.99
N VAL A 40 3.25 4.37 -12.41
CA VAL A 40 4.09 5.43 -12.97
C VAL A 40 5.19 5.80 -11.97
N ASN A 41 6.29 6.39 -12.45
CA ASN A 41 7.50 6.59 -11.66
C ASN A 41 7.25 7.37 -10.35
N GLU A 42 6.46 8.42 -10.40
CA GLU A 42 6.16 9.26 -9.23
C GLU A 42 5.36 8.56 -8.13
N LYS A 43 4.72 7.41 -8.42
CA LYS A 43 4.01 6.61 -7.41
C LYS A 43 4.93 5.70 -6.59
N GLY A 44 6.19 5.54 -6.99
CA GLY A 44 7.24 4.95 -6.16
C GLY A 44 7.14 3.46 -5.91
N VAL A 45 6.36 2.70 -6.72
CA VAL A 45 6.18 1.24 -6.55
C VAL A 45 7.52 0.50 -6.64
N GLN A 46 8.45 0.98 -7.47
CA GLN A 46 9.81 0.45 -7.58
C GLN A 46 10.56 0.46 -6.24
N HIS A 47 10.33 1.48 -5.40
CA HIS A 47 10.94 1.56 -4.08
C HIS A 47 10.31 0.56 -3.10
N LEU A 48 9.00 0.31 -3.23
CA LEU A 48 8.30 -0.68 -2.42
C LEU A 48 8.75 -2.11 -2.78
N ILE A 49 8.91 -2.42 -4.07
CA ILE A 49 9.47 -3.71 -4.52
C ILE A 49 10.91 -3.86 -4.01
N ALA A 50 11.74 -2.80 -4.09
CA ALA A 50 13.10 -2.81 -3.57
C ALA A 50 13.17 -2.98 -2.03
N ALA A 51 12.13 -2.58 -1.30
CA ALA A 51 12.02 -2.75 0.14
C ALA A 51 11.67 -4.20 0.56
N MET A 52 11.04 -4.99 -0.33
CA MET A 52 10.51 -6.31 0.00
C MET A 52 11.53 -7.30 0.58
N PRO A 53 12.78 -7.40 0.10
CA PRO A 53 13.77 -8.30 0.72
C PRO A 53 13.98 -8.00 2.21
N LYS A 54 14.08 -6.73 2.60
CA LYS A 54 14.23 -6.31 3.99
C LYS A 54 12.94 -6.54 4.80
N ILE A 55 11.78 -6.29 4.21
CA ILE A 55 10.48 -6.57 4.83
C ILE A 55 10.37 -8.07 5.14
N LEU A 56 10.67 -8.94 4.17
CA LEU A 56 10.60 -10.39 4.35
C LEU A 56 11.62 -10.93 5.36
N ALA A 57 12.76 -10.28 5.51
CA ALA A 57 13.73 -10.59 6.57
C ALA A 57 13.19 -10.23 7.97
N GLY A 58 12.42 -9.16 8.10
CA GLY A 58 11.79 -8.74 9.36
C GLY A 58 10.44 -9.41 9.64
N TYR A 59 9.69 -9.76 8.59
CA TYR A 59 8.39 -10.40 8.69
C TYR A 59 8.16 -11.34 7.48
N HIS A 60 8.48 -12.62 7.64
CA HIS A 60 8.52 -13.60 6.55
C HIS A 60 7.15 -13.81 5.86
N ASP A 61 6.06 -13.76 6.61
CA ASP A 61 4.71 -13.99 6.09
C ASP A 61 4.05 -12.70 5.56
N ALA A 62 4.85 -11.78 5.02
CA ALA A 62 4.36 -10.64 4.26
C ALA A 62 4.17 -10.99 2.79
N LYS A 63 3.17 -10.35 2.15
CA LYS A 63 2.91 -10.44 0.71
C LYS A 63 2.49 -9.07 0.17
N LEU A 64 3.16 -8.63 -0.89
CA LEU A 64 2.85 -7.38 -1.57
C LEU A 64 1.82 -7.61 -2.68
N ILE A 65 0.71 -6.89 -2.61
CA ILE A 65 -0.31 -6.85 -3.67
C ILE A 65 -0.23 -5.48 -4.32
N ILE A 66 0.02 -5.46 -5.63
CA ILE A 66 0.09 -4.24 -6.45
C ILE A 66 -1.16 -4.20 -7.33
N ALA A 67 -2.09 -3.31 -6.98
CA ALA A 67 -3.34 -3.09 -7.72
C ALA A 67 -3.26 -1.79 -8.52
N GLY A 68 -3.36 -1.89 -9.83
CA GLY A 68 -3.32 -0.75 -10.72
C GLY A 68 -2.82 -1.07 -12.12
N LYS A 69 -2.73 -0.04 -12.95
CA LYS A 69 -2.19 -0.08 -14.30
C LYS A 69 -1.30 1.14 -14.57
N GLY A 70 -0.38 1.00 -15.51
CA GLY A 70 0.51 2.09 -15.94
C GLY A 70 1.68 1.57 -16.75
N GLY A 71 2.47 2.48 -17.30
CA GLY A 71 3.56 2.16 -18.21
C GLY A 71 4.71 1.37 -17.58
N MET A 72 4.83 1.37 -16.26
CA MET A 72 5.92 0.67 -15.57
C MET A 72 5.66 -0.81 -15.28
N ILE A 73 4.52 -1.38 -15.69
CA ILE A 73 4.13 -2.75 -15.29
C ILE A 73 5.21 -3.80 -15.61
N ASP A 74 5.79 -3.75 -16.81
CA ASP A 74 6.78 -4.74 -17.24
C ASP A 74 8.11 -4.55 -16.51
N GLU A 75 8.54 -3.31 -16.29
CA GLU A 75 9.73 -2.97 -15.50
C GLU A 75 9.61 -3.43 -14.04
N LEU A 76 8.45 -3.18 -13.41
CA LEU A 76 8.18 -3.58 -12.03
C LEU A 76 8.15 -5.11 -11.87
N LYS A 77 7.58 -5.84 -12.84
CA LYS A 77 7.62 -7.31 -12.87
C LYS A 77 9.04 -7.83 -13.03
N ALA A 78 9.83 -7.22 -13.92
CA ALA A 78 11.23 -7.59 -14.12
C ALA A 78 12.05 -7.34 -12.84
N GLN A 79 11.83 -6.24 -12.15
CA GLN A 79 12.47 -5.93 -10.88
C GLN A 79 12.12 -6.96 -9.79
N ALA A 80 10.85 -7.32 -9.64
CA ALA A 80 10.42 -8.32 -8.68
C ALA A 80 11.06 -9.69 -8.96
N ASN A 81 11.14 -10.07 -10.23
CA ASN A 81 11.79 -11.31 -10.65
C ASN A 81 13.31 -11.29 -10.38
N ALA A 82 13.98 -10.18 -10.69
CA ALA A 82 15.42 -10.02 -10.45
C ALA A 82 15.79 -10.10 -8.95
N LEU A 83 14.88 -9.68 -8.08
CA LEU A 83 15.02 -9.77 -6.62
C LEU A 83 14.58 -11.14 -6.05
N GLY A 84 14.16 -12.09 -6.91
CA GLY A 84 13.74 -13.43 -6.50
C GLY A 84 12.48 -13.45 -5.63
N LEU A 85 11.60 -12.45 -5.75
CA LEU A 85 10.44 -12.29 -4.87
C LEU A 85 9.30 -13.28 -5.16
N GLY A 86 9.26 -13.88 -6.36
CA GLY A 86 8.35 -14.97 -6.70
C GLY A 86 6.90 -14.70 -6.31
N SER A 87 6.31 -15.61 -5.51
CA SER A 87 4.92 -15.49 -5.03
C SER A 87 4.70 -14.40 -3.98
N LYS A 88 5.75 -13.75 -3.48
CA LYS A 88 5.66 -12.69 -2.46
C LYS A 88 5.24 -11.32 -3.03
N VAL A 89 5.23 -11.17 -4.35
CA VAL A 89 4.71 -9.98 -5.05
C VAL A 89 3.67 -10.43 -6.09
N TYR A 90 2.46 -9.91 -5.95
CA TYR A 90 1.36 -10.22 -6.85
C TYR A 90 0.81 -8.95 -7.52
N PHE A 91 0.74 -8.95 -8.83
CA PHE A 91 0.19 -7.87 -9.64
C PHE A 91 -1.29 -8.16 -9.94
N ALA A 92 -2.19 -7.52 -9.19
CA ALA A 92 -3.64 -7.74 -9.29
C ALA A 92 -4.28 -7.08 -10.52
N GLY A 93 -3.54 -6.21 -11.22
CA GLY A 93 -4.10 -5.43 -12.32
C GLY A 93 -5.03 -4.31 -11.83
N TYR A 94 -5.82 -3.77 -12.74
CA TYR A 94 -6.79 -2.74 -12.41
C TYR A 94 -7.98 -3.32 -11.65
N LEU A 95 -8.31 -2.71 -10.52
CA LEU A 95 -9.53 -2.98 -9.77
C LEU A 95 -10.53 -1.84 -9.95
N GLY A 96 -11.82 -2.17 -10.06
CA GLY A 96 -12.87 -1.20 -10.20
C GLY A 96 -14.10 -1.53 -9.34
N GLY A 97 -14.98 -0.55 -9.15
CA GLY A 97 -16.22 -0.74 -8.39
C GLY A 97 -15.97 -1.24 -6.97
N LYS A 98 -16.80 -2.19 -6.53
CA LYS A 98 -16.73 -2.78 -5.17
C LYS A 98 -15.44 -3.56 -4.87
N ASP A 99 -14.69 -3.99 -5.88
CA ASP A 99 -13.44 -4.72 -5.65
C ASP A 99 -12.34 -3.82 -5.06
N VAL A 100 -12.39 -2.51 -5.32
CA VAL A 100 -11.51 -1.52 -4.66
C VAL A 100 -11.75 -1.52 -3.16
N GLU A 101 -13.02 -1.46 -2.74
CA GLU A 101 -13.42 -1.44 -1.34
C GLU A 101 -13.07 -2.76 -0.64
N LYS A 102 -13.36 -3.89 -1.30
CA LYS A 102 -13.01 -5.22 -0.81
C LYS A 102 -11.49 -5.38 -0.64
N MET A 103 -10.69 -4.83 -1.57
CA MET A 103 -9.24 -4.91 -1.51
C MET A 103 -8.67 -4.10 -0.34
N TYR A 104 -9.17 -2.88 -0.11
CA TYR A 104 -8.78 -2.14 1.11
C TYR A 104 -9.13 -2.94 2.37
N LYS A 105 -10.36 -3.48 2.48
CA LYS A 105 -10.75 -4.30 3.63
C LYS A 105 -9.97 -5.61 3.76
N ALA A 106 -9.44 -6.15 2.67
CA ALA A 106 -8.60 -7.35 2.68
C ALA A 106 -7.16 -7.06 3.14
N ALA A 107 -6.68 -5.82 2.97
CA ALA A 107 -5.32 -5.42 3.31
C ALA A 107 -5.08 -5.38 4.83
N ASP A 108 -3.86 -5.68 5.23
CA ASP A 108 -3.39 -5.52 6.61
C ASP A 108 -2.61 -4.19 6.77
N ILE A 109 -1.95 -3.74 5.70
CA ILE A 109 -1.27 -2.44 5.61
C ILE A 109 -1.47 -1.89 4.20
N SER A 110 -1.71 -0.59 4.07
CA SER A 110 -1.66 0.13 2.79
C SER A 110 -0.42 1.00 2.72
N VAL A 111 0.22 1.06 1.54
CA VAL A 111 1.49 1.77 1.35
C VAL A 111 1.40 2.68 0.13
N PHE A 112 1.76 3.95 0.31
CA PHE A 112 1.80 4.97 -0.74
C PHE A 112 3.19 5.62 -0.79
N PRO A 113 4.17 4.96 -1.48
CA PRO A 113 5.58 5.36 -1.48
C PRO A 113 5.90 6.41 -2.53
N SER A 114 4.96 7.31 -2.80
CA SER A 114 5.07 8.34 -3.84
C SER A 114 6.28 9.24 -3.62
N THR A 115 6.97 9.61 -4.70
CA THR A 115 7.98 10.65 -4.69
C THR A 115 7.38 12.03 -4.99
N TYR A 116 6.17 12.03 -5.56
CA TYR A 116 5.36 13.23 -5.78
C TYR A 116 3.87 12.88 -5.63
N GLU A 117 3.16 13.54 -4.70
CA GLU A 117 1.74 13.34 -4.42
C GLU A 117 1.09 14.65 -3.96
N PRO A 118 0.39 15.37 -4.84
CA PRO A 118 -0.17 16.68 -4.48
C PRO A 118 -1.35 16.61 -3.50
N PHE A 119 -2.14 15.52 -3.50
CA PHE A 119 -3.40 15.47 -2.74
C PHE A 119 -3.52 14.29 -1.75
N GLY A 120 -2.97 13.13 -2.04
CA GLY A 120 -3.01 11.96 -1.16
C GLY A 120 -4.38 11.30 -0.92
N ILE A 121 -5.38 11.48 -1.81
CA ILE A 121 -6.75 10.96 -1.65
C ILE A 121 -6.77 9.45 -1.40
N VAL A 122 -5.89 8.70 -2.05
CA VAL A 122 -5.78 7.25 -1.89
C VAL A 122 -5.39 6.83 -0.46
N ALA A 123 -4.58 7.66 0.21
CA ALA A 123 -4.24 7.42 1.63
C ALA A 123 -5.47 7.64 2.53
N LEU A 124 -6.25 8.67 2.28
CA LEU A 124 -7.52 8.89 3.00
C LEU A 124 -8.51 7.73 2.81
N GLU A 125 -8.59 7.15 1.60
CA GLU A 125 -9.43 5.98 1.35
C GLU A 125 -9.00 4.76 2.17
N ALA A 126 -7.68 4.50 2.26
CA ALA A 126 -7.14 3.43 3.09
C ALA A 126 -7.42 3.64 4.58
N MET A 127 -7.20 4.86 5.08
CA MET A 127 -7.48 5.23 6.47
C MET A 127 -8.97 5.10 6.81
N LEU A 128 -9.88 5.53 5.91
CA LEU A 128 -11.32 5.33 6.06
C LEU A 128 -11.74 3.86 6.08
N ALA A 129 -11.03 3.01 5.35
CA ALA A 129 -11.24 1.56 5.39
C ALA A 129 -10.76 0.95 6.72
N GLY A 130 -10.10 1.72 7.58
CA GLY A 130 -9.50 1.26 8.84
C GLY A 130 -8.21 0.47 8.64
N VAL A 131 -7.49 0.74 7.54
CA VAL A 131 -6.23 0.04 7.22
C VAL A 131 -5.06 0.89 7.69
N PRO A 132 -4.15 0.36 8.53
CA PRO A 132 -2.90 1.01 8.88
C PRO A 132 -2.13 1.44 7.63
N THR A 133 -1.66 2.70 7.60
CA THR A 133 -1.14 3.29 6.37
C THR A 133 0.30 3.76 6.54
N VAL A 134 1.14 3.43 5.55
CA VAL A 134 2.50 3.97 5.42
C VAL A 134 2.55 4.88 4.20
N VAL A 135 3.06 6.08 4.37
CA VAL A 135 3.19 7.07 3.30
C VAL A 135 4.61 7.63 3.20
N SER A 136 4.98 8.11 2.02
CA SER A 136 6.17 8.96 1.92
C SER A 136 5.89 10.35 2.48
N ASP A 137 6.91 10.96 3.07
CA ASP A 137 6.87 12.32 3.62
C ASP A 137 6.96 13.36 2.48
N VAL A 138 5.91 13.43 1.65
CA VAL A 138 5.82 14.36 0.50
C VAL A 138 4.41 14.91 0.32
N GLY A 139 4.34 16.18 -0.09
CA GLY A 139 3.11 16.84 -0.54
C GLY A 139 1.90 16.59 0.36
N GLY A 140 0.75 16.29 -0.23
CA GLY A 140 -0.49 16.05 0.49
C GLY A 140 -0.44 14.83 1.42
N LEU A 141 0.42 13.85 1.19
CA LEU A 141 0.59 12.72 2.11
C LEU A 141 1.15 13.15 3.46
N ASN A 142 2.09 14.12 3.44
CA ASN A 142 2.68 14.65 4.68
C ASN A 142 1.67 15.44 5.52
N GLU A 143 0.68 16.05 4.87
CA GLU A 143 -0.39 16.80 5.56
C GLU A 143 -1.47 15.87 6.15
N ILE A 144 -1.69 14.70 5.53
CA ILE A 144 -2.76 13.75 5.89
C ILE A 144 -2.37 12.86 7.04
N VAL A 145 -1.13 12.37 7.07
CA VAL A 145 -0.66 11.39 8.05
C VAL A 145 0.21 12.07 9.10
N GLU A 146 -0.11 11.86 10.36
CA GLU A 146 0.75 12.21 11.49
C GLU A 146 1.54 10.98 11.92
N HIS A 147 2.89 11.08 11.83
CA HIS A 147 3.81 9.96 12.06
C HIS A 147 3.66 9.38 13.47
N GLU A 148 3.50 8.04 13.56
CA GLU A 148 3.31 7.28 14.81
C GLU A 148 2.01 7.61 15.59
N VAL A 149 1.11 8.40 14.99
CA VAL A 149 -0.19 8.73 15.61
C VAL A 149 -1.34 8.05 14.84
N ASP A 150 -1.47 8.32 13.55
CA ASP A 150 -2.53 7.76 12.70
C ASP A 150 -2.00 7.01 11.48
N GLY A 151 -0.66 6.92 11.34
CA GLY A 151 0.05 6.18 10.31
C GLY A 151 1.55 6.31 10.46
N MET A 152 2.28 5.77 9.49
CA MET A 152 3.75 5.84 9.48
C MET A 152 4.22 6.65 8.27
N LYS A 153 5.26 7.46 8.47
CA LYS A 153 5.96 8.14 7.38
C LYS A 153 7.30 7.48 7.09
N SER A 154 7.70 7.52 5.83
CA SER A 154 9.02 7.09 5.37
C SER A 154 9.64 8.17 4.50
N TYR A 155 10.97 8.20 4.39
CA TYR A 155 11.64 9.10 3.44
C TYR A 155 11.34 8.69 2.00
N ALA A 156 10.93 9.66 1.18
CA ALA A 156 10.63 9.43 -0.23
C ALA A 156 11.84 8.84 -0.98
N GLY A 157 11.58 7.85 -1.84
CA GLY A 157 12.63 7.19 -2.62
C GLY A 157 13.63 6.36 -1.79
N ASN A 158 13.35 6.09 -0.51
CA ASN A 158 14.23 5.33 0.36
C ASN A 158 13.62 3.97 0.75
N PRO A 159 13.99 2.86 0.07
CA PRO A 159 13.46 1.53 0.36
C PRO A 159 13.74 1.04 1.79
N ASN A 160 14.86 1.44 2.40
CA ASN A 160 15.21 1.03 3.76
C ASN A 160 14.28 1.68 4.79
N SER A 161 14.06 2.99 4.69
CA SER A 161 13.12 3.72 5.54
C SER A 161 11.70 3.18 5.38
N LEU A 162 11.31 2.89 4.14
CA LEU A 162 10.00 2.30 3.83
C LEU A 162 9.83 0.92 4.48
N ALA A 163 10.84 0.06 4.36
CA ALA A 163 10.82 -1.26 4.98
C ALA A 163 10.72 -1.18 6.51
N ASP A 164 11.46 -0.28 7.15
CA ASP A 164 11.44 -0.12 8.60
C ASP A 164 10.05 0.30 9.10
N SER A 165 9.40 1.25 8.43
CA SER A 165 8.04 1.68 8.76
C SER A 165 7.02 0.54 8.58
N ILE A 166 7.12 -0.24 7.51
CA ILE A 166 6.22 -1.37 7.24
C ILE A 166 6.43 -2.48 8.28
N VAL A 167 7.67 -2.88 8.57
CA VAL A 167 7.98 -3.93 9.54
C VAL A 167 7.52 -3.51 10.95
N SER A 168 7.71 -2.24 11.32
CA SER A 168 7.21 -1.72 12.59
C SER A 168 5.70 -1.91 12.74
N LEU A 169 4.90 -1.61 11.71
CA LEU A 169 3.46 -1.85 11.74
C LEU A 169 3.11 -3.35 11.75
N LEU A 170 3.86 -4.19 11.03
CA LEU A 170 3.60 -5.65 11.00
C LEU A 170 3.86 -6.32 12.34
N LEU A 171 4.82 -5.82 13.11
CA LEU A 171 5.22 -6.38 14.41
C LEU A 171 4.39 -5.82 15.58
N ASN A 172 3.98 -4.56 15.48
CA ASN A 172 3.26 -3.83 16.53
C ASN A 172 1.80 -3.64 16.10
N PHE A 173 1.03 -4.74 16.10
CA PHE A 173 -0.40 -4.66 15.81
C PHE A 173 -1.12 -3.71 16.78
N TRP A 174 -1.73 -2.68 16.21
CA TRP A 174 -2.67 -1.77 16.85
C TRP A 174 -4.04 -2.41 17.00
#